data_aebfc603023438c248d1d40a0efc1f3a
#
_entry.id   aebfc603023438c248d1d40a0efc1f3a
#
_cell.length_a   1.000
_cell.length_b   1.000
_cell.length_c   1.000
_cell.angle_alpha   90.00
_cell.angle_beta   90.00
_cell.angle_gamma   90.00
#
_symmetry.space_group_name_H-M   'P 1'
#
loop_
_entity.id
_entity.type
_entity.pdbx_description
1 polymer ?
#
loop_
_entity_poly.entity_id
_entity_poly.type
_entity_poly.pdbx_seq_one_letter_code
_entity_poly.pdbx_strand_id
1 'polypeptide(L)'
;MQYGIDMKKEPILVYPTLHYQNGGLEINGEGFTNTVSNLLVAGEAVGGIHGRNRLMGNSLLDVIVFGRDAGKAAAAKAKDVTLGKMNLDHVEKYAETLKEAGIDTGMVSPQLLPDYAGKRHL
;
A
#
# COMPACT_ATOMS: atom_id res chain seq x y z
N MET A 1 13.75 13.63 -28.57
CA MET A 1 12.49 12.89 -28.84
C MET A 1 12.79 11.42 -28.70
N GLN A 2 12.17 10.75 -27.72
CA GLN A 2 12.50 9.34 -27.44
C GLN A 2 11.75 8.36 -28.35
N TYR A 3 10.68 8.80 -29.03
CA TYR A 3 9.81 7.94 -29.85
C TYR A 3 9.54 8.52 -31.25
N GLY A 4 10.23 9.57 -31.66
CA GLY A 4 10.05 10.16 -32.99
C GLY A 4 8.73 10.90 -33.24
N ILE A 5 7.86 11.01 -32.22
CA ILE A 5 6.55 11.65 -32.33
C ILE A 5 6.69 13.15 -32.00
N ASP A 6 6.24 13.99 -32.92
CA ASP A 6 6.12 15.44 -32.67
C ASP A 6 4.70 15.78 -32.23
N MET A 7 4.49 15.90 -30.92
CA MET A 7 3.19 16.21 -30.31
C MET A 7 2.54 17.52 -30.79
N LYS A 8 3.29 18.38 -31.48
CA LYS A 8 2.72 19.60 -32.09
C LYS A 8 2.06 19.33 -33.44
N LYS A 9 2.38 18.18 -34.06
CA LYS A 9 1.95 17.83 -35.40
C LYS A 9 1.02 16.63 -35.43
N GLU A 10 1.13 15.73 -34.47
CA GLU A 10 0.41 14.49 -34.45
C GLU A 10 -0.06 14.11 -33.03
N PRO A 11 -1.22 13.48 -32.89
CA PRO A 11 -1.73 13.07 -31.59
C PRO A 11 -0.95 11.86 -31.05
N ILE A 12 -0.83 11.80 -29.73
CA ILE A 12 -0.36 10.61 -29.04
C ILE A 12 -1.56 9.74 -28.69
N LEU A 13 -1.47 8.48 -29.02
CA LEU A 13 -2.47 7.50 -28.60
C LEU A 13 -2.27 7.19 -27.12
N VAL A 14 -3.29 7.39 -26.32
CA VAL A 14 -3.31 7.07 -24.90
C VAL A 14 -4.46 6.10 -24.61
N TYR A 15 -4.22 5.21 -23.68
CA TYR A 15 -5.25 4.30 -23.17
C TYR A 15 -5.49 4.61 -21.69
N PRO A 16 -6.74 4.82 -21.28
CA PRO A 16 -7.04 5.03 -19.87
C PRO A 16 -6.75 3.75 -19.09
N THR A 17 -5.81 3.83 -18.19
CA THR A 17 -5.45 2.74 -17.29
C THR A 17 -5.74 3.12 -15.85
N LEU A 18 -6.06 2.14 -15.02
CA LEU A 18 -6.14 2.36 -13.60
C LEU A 18 -4.76 2.73 -13.08
N HIS A 19 -4.66 3.93 -12.54
CA HIS A 19 -3.42 4.45 -11.96
C HIS A 19 -3.77 5.29 -10.76
N TYR A 20 -3.31 5.06 -9.61
CA TYR A 20 -3.62 5.74 -8.37
C TYR A 20 -5.12 5.74 -8.01
N GLN A 21 -5.47 4.93 -7.06
CA GLN A 21 -6.83 4.83 -6.54
C GLN A 21 -6.96 5.70 -5.28
N ASN A 22 -7.91 6.66 -5.32
CA ASN A 22 -8.20 7.45 -4.12
C ASN A 22 -9.03 6.63 -3.14
N GLY A 23 -8.70 6.76 -1.87
CA GLY A 23 -9.28 6.00 -0.78
C GLY A 23 -8.19 5.29 -0.02
N GLY A 24 -8.55 4.61 1.06
CA GLY A 24 -7.59 3.91 1.88
C GLY A 24 -7.90 4.03 3.36
N LEU A 25 -6.87 3.87 4.18
CA LEU A 25 -6.99 3.91 5.63
C LEU A 25 -7.01 5.37 6.13
N GLU A 26 -7.89 5.61 7.08
CA GLU A 26 -7.94 6.90 7.78
C GLU A 26 -6.78 7.00 8.78
N ILE A 27 -6.11 8.15 8.76
CA ILE A 27 -4.96 8.43 9.63
C ILE A 27 -5.12 9.75 10.37
N ASN A 28 -4.38 9.89 11.47
CA ASN A 28 -4.17 11.18 12.13
C ASN A 28 -3.05 11.98 11.46
N GLY A 29 -2.74 13.16 11.98
CA GLY A 29 -1.71 14.05 11.43
C GLY A 29 -0.28 13.49 11.45
N GLU A 30 -0.03 12.42 12.21
CA GLU A 30 1.28 11.76 12.32
C GLU A 30 1.38 10.49 11.46
N GLY A 31 0.30 10.11 10.79
CA GLY A 31 0.23 8.92 9.94
C GLY A 31 -0.23 7.64 10.63
N PHE A 32 -0.63 7.68 11.90
CA PHE A 32 -1.20 6.53 12.59
C PHE A 32 -2.65 6.31 12.21
N THR A 33 -3.03 5.05 12.06
CA THR A 33 -4.44 4.70 11.91
C THR A 33 -5.20 4.87 13.22
N ASN A 34 -6.48 5.23 13.10
CA ASN A 34 -7.33 5.46 14.29
C ASN A 34 -7.85 4.14 14.91
N THR A 35 -7.77 3.05 14.17
CA THR A 35 -8.41 1.77 14.53
C THR A 35 -7.41 0.67 14.90
N VAL A 36 -6.21 0.72 14.37
CA VAL A 36 -5.18 -0.30 14.63
C VAL A 36 -3.96 0.32 15.29
N SER A 37 -3.66 -0.12 16.50
CA SER A 37 -2.50 0.37 17.24
C SER A 37 -1.19 0.06 16.51
N ASN A 38 -0.27 1.03 16.53
CA ASN A 38 1.06 0.92 15.95
C ASN A 38 1.09 0.70 14.41
N LEU A 39 -0.02 0.90 13.73
CA LEU A 39 -0.07 0.88 12.27
C LEU A 39 0.01 2.31 11.74
N LEU A 40 1.03 2.57 10.94
CA LEU A 40 1.19 3.82 10.21
C LEU A 40 0.99 3.57 8.72
N VAL A 41 0.46 4.57 8.03
CA VAL A 41 0.19 4.50 6.60
C VAL A 41 0.62 5.79 5.93
N ALA A 42 1.20 5.68 4.75
CA ALA A 42 1.57 6.81 3.90
C ALA A 42 1.41 6.45 2.42
N GLY A 43 1.30 7.46 1.55
CA GLY A 43 1.15 7.27 0.12
C GLY A 43 -0.26 6.85 -0.28
N GLU A 44 -0.39 6.16 -1.38
CA GLU A 44 -1.68 5.79 -1.98
C GLU A 44 -2.62 5.01 -1.05
N ALA A 45 -2.08 4.30 -0.07
CA ALA A 45 -2.88 3.55 0.90
C ALA A 45 -3.62 4.44 1.93
N VAL A 46 -3.36 5.74 1.94
CA VAL A 46 -4.03 6.70 2.83
C VAL A 46 -5.29 7.23 2.19
N GLY A 47 -6.40 7.17 2.92
CA GLY A 47 -7.66 7.79 2.53
C GLY A 47 -7.75 9.26 2.92
N GLY A 48 -8.48 10.04 2.12
CA GLY A 48 -8.89 11.41 2.47
C GLY A 48 -7.92 12.53 2.10
N ILE A 49 -6.66 12.25 1.80
CA ILE A 49 -5.64 13.29 1.52
C ILE A 49 -5.94 14.07 0.24
N HIS A 50 -6.42 13.39 -0.79
CA HIS A 50 -6.62 13.98 -2.11
C HIS A 50 -8.09 14.31 -2.43
N GLY A 51 -8.97 14.21 -1.45
CA GLY A 51 -10.40 14.43 -1.66
C GLY A 51 -10.98 13.48 -2.72
N ARG A 52 -11.76 14.03 -3.65
CA ARG A 52 -12.43 13.22 -4.67
C ARG A 52 -11.49 12.70 -5.76
N ASN A 53 -10.44 13.44 -6.06
CA ASN A 53 -9.47 13.04 -7.08
C ASN A 53 -8.12 13.72 -6.85
N ARG A 54 -7.05 12.96 -7.03
CA ARG A 54 -5.69 13.45 -6.89
C ARG A 54 -5.28 14.32 -8.10
N LEU A 55 -4.69 15.47 -7.83
CA LEU A 55 -4.04 16.27 -8.85
C LEU A 55 -2.76 15.57 -9.35
N MET A 56 -2.52 15.70 -10.65
CA MET A 56 -1.37 15.09 -11.30
C MET A 56 -0.05 15.50 -10.63
N GLY A 57 0.81 14.51 -10.34
CA GLY A 57 2.10 14.72 -9.68
C GLY A 57 2.05 14.67 -8.15
N ASN A 58 0.92 14.94 -7.50
CA ASN A 58 0.84 15.01 -6.04
C ASN A 58 1.08 13.67 -5.34
N SER A 59 0.98 12.54 -6.03
CA SER A 59 1.33 11.25 -5.44
C SER A 59 2.79 11.15 -5.01
N LEU A 60 3.71 11.75 -5.77
CA LEU A 60 5.12 11.79 -5.39
C LEU A 60 5.38 12.65 -4.16
N LEU A 61 4.67 13.78 -4.04
CA LEU A 61 4.71 14.61 -2.84
C LEU A 61 4.16 13.86 -1.63
N ASP A 62 3.05 13.16 -1.81
CA ASP A 62 2.42 12.35 -0.78
C ASP A 62 3.40 11.29 -0.24
N VAL A 63 3.95 10.43 -1.09
CA VAL A 63 4.86 9.38 -0.63
C VAL A 63 6.14 9.92 0.02
N ILE A 64 6.64 11.08 -0.44
CA ILE A 64 7.86 11.68 0.11
C ILE A 64 7.58 12.37 1.44
N VAL A 65 6.57 13.24 1.50
CA VAL A 65 6.28 14.06 2.68
C VAL A 65 5.69 13.21 3.79
N PHE A 66 4.55 12.56 3.52
CA PHE A 66 3.88 11.74 4.54
C PHE A 66 4.66 10.47 4.87
N GLY A 67 5.36 9.86 3.90
CA GLY A 67 6.26 8.74 4.17
C GLY A 67 7.40 9.11 5.10
N ARG A 68 7.99 10.30 4.94
CA ARG A 68 9.01 10.83 5.84
C ARG A 68 8.46 11.08 7.24
N ASP A 69 7.28 11.67 7.35
CA ASP A 69 6.70 12.03 8.64
C ASP A 69 6.20 10.77 9.38
N ALA A 70 5.55 9.86 8.69
CA ALA A 70 5.22 8.54 9.24
C ALA A 70 6.46 7.76 9.69
N GLY A 71 7.55 7.81 8.92
CA GLY A 71 8.82 7.19 9.30
C GLY A 71 9.42 7.77 10.58
N LYS A 72 9.36 9.09 10.76
CA LYS A 72 9.80 9.75 12.01
C LYS A 72 8.91 9.35 13.18
N ALA A 73 7.59 9.35 12.99
CA ALA A 73 6.63 8.96 14.01
C ALA A 73 6.82 7.48 14.41
N ALA A 74 7.03 6.59 13.43
CA ALA A 74 7.35 5.19 13.68
C ALA A 74 8.62 5.01 14.49
N ALA A 75 9.69 5.72 14.13
CA ALA A 75 10.97 5.67 14.84
C ALA A 75 10.87 6.20 16.29
N ALA A 76 10.07 7.22 16.51
CA ALA A 76 9.78 7.71 17.85
C ALA A 76 8.99 6.68 18.67
N LYS A 77 7.90 6.15 18.08
CA LYS A 77 7.03 5.16 18.71
C LYS A 77 7.76 3.86 19.06
N ALA A 78 8.67 3.41 18.20
CA ALA A 78 9.42 2.18 18.39
C ALA A 78 10.24 2.15 19.69
N LYS A 79 10.59 3.31 20.26
CA LYS A 79 11.30 3.41 21.53
C LYS A 79 10.46 2.97 22.72
N ASP A 80 9.14 3.13 22.59
CA ASP A 80 8.18 2.87 23.68
C ASP A 80 7.42 1.55 23.48
N VAL A 81 7.69 0.83 22.39
CA VAL A 81 7.01 -0.43 22.08
C VAL A 81 7.91 -1.61 22.35
N THR A 82 7.44 -2.51 23.19
CA THR A 82 8.08 -3.81 23.42
C THR A 82 7.38 -4.86 22.55
N LEU A 83 8.16 -5.63 21.81
CA LEU A 83 7.63 -6.74 21.02
C LEU A 83 7.05 -7.80 21.96
N GLY A 84 5.78 -8.14 21.75
CA GLY A 84 5.13 -9.27 22.41
C GLY A 84 5.61 -10.61 21.84
N LYS A 85 5.11 -11.70 22.38
CA LYS A 85 5.31 -13.02 21.81
C LYS A 85 4.61 -13.08 20.43
N MET A 86 5.37 -13.31 19.39
CA MET A 86 4.82 -13.50 18.05
C MET A 86 4.23 -14.89 17.94
N ASN A 87 3.00 -14.98 17.44
CA ASN A 87 2.32 -16.23 17.13
C ASN A 87 1.42 -16.06 15.88
N LEU A 88 0.86 -17.15 15.41
CA LEU A 88 -0.08 -17.18 14.28
C LEU A 88 -1.52 -17.49 14.71
N ASP A 89 -1.83 -17.40 15.99
CA ASP A 89 -3.16 -17.77 16.52
C ASP A 89 -4.30 -17.02 15.82
N HIS A 90 -4.05 -15.77 15.41
CA HIS A 90 -5.03 -14.97 14.66
C HIS A 90 -5.30 -15.51 13.25
N VAL A 91 -4.30 -16.12 12.62
CA VAL A 91 -4.44 -16.73 11.29
C VAL A 91 -5.24 -18.03 11.41
N GLU A 92 -4.96 -18.84 12.41
CA GLU A 92 -5.67 -20.07 12.70
C GLU A 92 -7.14 -19.78 13.00
N LYS A 93 -7.40 -18.80 13.88
CA LYS A 93 -8.76 -18.37 14.21
C LYS A 93 -9.53 -17.85 12.98
N TYR A 94 -8.85 -17.11 12.10
CA TYR A 94 -9.47 -16.65 10.85
C TYR A 94 -9.80 -17.82 9.92
N ALA A 95 -8.89 -18.78 9.78
CA ALA A 95 -9.13 -20.00 8.99
C ALA A 95 -10.33 -20.80 9.52
N GLU A 96 -10.48 -20.91 10.85
CA GLU A 96 -11.62 -21.53 11.48
C GLU A 96 -12.92 -20.77 11.14
N THR A 97 -12.91 -19.45 11.23
CA THR A 97 -14.07 -18.61 10.87
C THR A 97 -14.51 -18.82 9.41
N LEU A 98 -13.55 -18.93 8.48
CA LEU A 98 -13.86 -19.21 7.08
C LEU A 98 -14.48 -20.60 6.91
N LYS A 99 -13.94 -21.60 7.59
CA LYS A 99 -14.45 -22.96 7.57
C LYS A 99 -15.86 -23.05 8.14
N GLU A 100 -16.14 -22.39 9.26
CA GLU A 100 -17.48 -22.33 9.86
C GLU A 100 -18.48 -21.64 8.94
N ALA A 101 -18.04 -20.61 8.20
CA ALA A 101 -18.86 -19.93 7.21
C ALA A 101 -19.07 -20.73 5.91
N GLY A 102 -18.51 -21.94 5.80
CA GLY A 102 -18.59 -22.76 4.60
C GLY A 102 -17.82 -22.20 3.41
N ILE A 103 -16.88 -21.28 3.64
CA ILE A 103 -16.05 -20.68 2.61
C ILE A 103 -14.81 -21.54 2.42
N ASP A 104 -14.94 -22.54 1.58
CA ASP A 104 -13.81 -23.31 1.08
C ASP A 104 -13.61 -22.93 -0.38
N THR A 105 -12.73 -22.02 -0.62
CA THR A 105 -12.48 -21.53 -1.98
C THR A 105 -11.53 -22.43 -2.77
N GLY A 106 -10.84 -23.33 -2.12
CA GLY A 106 -9.74 -24.10 -2.75
C GLY A 106 -8.66 -23.21 -3.38
N MET A 107 -8.82 -21.89 -3.26
CA MET A 107 -7.89 -20.91 -3.80
C MET A 107 -6.73 -20.74 -2.83
N VAL A 108 -5.60 -21.26 -3.24
CA VAL A 108 -4.33 -20.90 -2.61
C VAL A 108 -4.07 -19.42 -2.94
N SER A 109 -3.74 -18.64 -1.92
CA SER A 109 -3.32 -17.26 -2.14
C SER A 109 -2.22 -17.23 -3.22
N PRO A 110 -2.34 -16.38 -4.25
CA PRO A 110 -1.26 -16.27 -5.23
C PRO A 110 0.03 -15.95 -4.49
N GLN A 111 1.14 -16.54 -4.94
CA GLN A 111 2.44 -16.18 -4.42
C GLN A 111 2.63 -14.67 -4.61
N LEU A 112 2.54 -13.93 -3.51
CA LEU A 112 2.71 -12.47 -3.53
C LEU A 112 4.16 -12.06 -3.82
N LEU A 113 5.07 -13.02 -3.67
CA LEU A 113 6.47 -12.84 -4.03
C LEU A 113 6.73 -13.64 -5.30
N PRO A 114 6.98 -12.97 -6.44
CA PRO A 114 7.54 -13.67 -7.59
C PRO A 114 8.79 -14.42 -7.13
N ASP A 115 9.01 -15.60 -7.65
CA ASP A 115 10.21 -16.38 -7.35
C ASP A 115 11.45 -15.68 -7.94
N TYR A 116 11.91 -14.63 -7.26
CA TYR A 116 13.18 -13.97 -7.58
C TYR A 116 14.40 -14.82 -7.22
N ALA A 117 14.21 -15.95 -6.52
CA ALA A 117 15.28 -16.89 -6.21
C ALA A 117 15.61 -17.80 -7.39
N GLY A 118 14.74 -17.86 -8.40
CA GLY A 118 15.00 -18.57 -9.64
C GLY A 118 16.12 -17.92 -10.42
N LYS A 119 17.35 -18.39 -10.19
CA LYS A 119 18.54 -18.12 -11.01
C LYS A 119 19.03 -16.66 -10.99
N ARG A 120 19.70 -16.29 -9.94
CA ARG A 120 20.77 -15.30 -10.07
C ARG A 120 21.83 -15.88 -11.02
N HIS A 121 21.81 -15.51 -12.27
CA HIS A 121 22.98 -15.62 -13.11
C HIS A 121 23.96 -14.55 -12.62
N LEU A 122 24.91 -14.98 -11.80
CA LEU A 122 26.15 -14.27 -11.58
C LEU A 122 27.01 -14.38 -12.84
#